data_1c99da805f98d7c1b034f3b37304e9e1
#
_entry.id   1c99da805f98d7c1b034f3b37304e9e1
#
_cell.length_a   1.000
_cell.length_b   1.000
_cell.length_c   1.000
_cell.angle_alpha   90.00
_cell.angle_beta   90.00
_cell.angle_gamma   90.00
#
_symmetry.space_group_name_H-M   'P 1'
#
loop_
_entity.id
_entity.type
_entity.pdbx_description
1 polymer ?
#
loop_
_entity_poly.entity_id
_entity_poly.type
_entity_poly.pdbx_seq_one_letter_code
_entity_poly.pdbx_strand_id
1 'polypeptide(L)'
;ESYVFSIEASSECEPYLKGITSDYYIGLLAKDNAEYDFFTRKNDPTCTGNSTYRELTPFYSDDEIKVLKEVGVKLDNLFEDDSVFDLIKIDTQGSELDIISGGINMCAKAKGILLEVSLVPYNYNSPLKEEVFDFMDSIGFKPVDKIGFSNHPISQTLIQEDILFIKKD
;
A
#
# COMPACT_ATOMS: atom_id res chain seq x y z
N GLU A 1 -8.64 3.74 -23.91
CA GLU A 1 -8.88 3.07 -22.62
C GLU A 1 -7.58 3.08 -21.83
N SER A 2 -7.67 3.31 -20.51
CA SER A 2 -6.51 3.25 -19.65
C SER A 2 -6.20 1.78 -19.32
N TYR A 3 -4.94 1.39 -19.35
CA TYR A 3 -4.49 0.10 -18.85
C TYR A 3 -4.35 0.19 -17.33
N VAL A 4 -4.94 -0.74 -16.60
CA VAL A 4 -4.86 -0.83 -15.15
C VAL A 4 -4.30 -2.20 -14.77
N PHE A 5 -3.20 -2.22 -14.03
CA PHE A 5 -2.63 -3.40 -13.41
C PHE A 5 -2.86 -3.34 -11.90
N SER A 6 -3.49 -4.34 -11.34
CA SER A 6 -3.78 -4.40 -9.90
C SER A 6 -2.90 -5.44 -9.21
N ILE A 7 -2.47 -5.13 -7.97
CA ILE A 7 -1.71 -6.06 -7.14
C ILE A 7 -2.43 -6.17 -5.80
N GLU A 8 -2.66 -7.39 -5.35
CA GLU A 8 -3.40 -7.68 -4.13
C GLU A 8 -2.73 -8.83 -3.37
N ALA A 9 -2.51 -8.66 -2.07
CA ALA A 9 -1.88 -9.68 -1.24
C ALA A 9 -2.82 -10.85 -0.92
N SER A 10 -4.12 -10.58 -0.73
CA SER A 10 -5.11 -11.59 -0.38
C SER A 10 -5.64 -12.30 -1.63
N SER A 11 -5.43 -13.62 -1.72
CA SER A 11 -6.04 -14.44 -2.78
C SER A 11 -7.57 -14.47 -2.74
N GLU A 12 -8.17 -14.18 -1.61
CA GLU A 12 -9.62 -14.07 -1.45
C GLU A 12 -10.21 -12.88 -2.23
N CYS A 13 -9.38 -11.88 -2.54
CA CYS A 13 -9.79 -10.72 -3.34
C CYS A 13 -9.73 -10.95 -4.85
N GLU A 14 -9.11 -12.03 -5.33
CA GLU A 14 -8.96 -12.31 -6.76
C GLU A 14 -10.27 -12.28 -7.56
N PRO A 15 -11.40 -12.83 -7.07
CA PRO A 15 -12.67 -12.79 -7.82
C PRO A 15 -13.17 -11.37 -8.08
N TYR A 16 -12.83 -10.41 -7.20
CA TYR A 16 -13.25 -9.00 -7.33
C TYR A 16 -12.39 -8.22 -8.32
N LEU A 17 -11.14 -8.64 -8.54
CA LEU A 17 -10.27 -8.00 -9.54
C LEU A 17 -10.67 -8.35 -10.97
N LYS A 18 -11.18 -9.55 -11.18
CA LYS A 18 -11.65 -10.03 -12.48
C LYS A 18 -12.77 -9.13 -13.02
N GLY A 19 -12.50 -8.43 -14.10
CA GLY A 19 -13.49 -7.55 -14.77
C GLY A 19 -13.44 -6.07 -14.38
N ILE A 20 -12.61 -5.69 -13.40
CA ILE A 20 -12.40 -4.28 -13.05
C ILE A 20 -10.98 -3.78 -13.36
N THR A 21 -10.06 -4.68 -13.65
CA THR A 21 -8.67 -4.36 -14.00
C THR A 21 -8.30 -5.03 -15.33
N SER A 22 -7.32 -4.46 -16.03
CA SER A 22 -6.83 -5.02 -17.31
C SER A 22 -6.02 -6.28 -17.10
N ASP A 23 -5.22 -6.29 -16.02
CA ASP A 23 -4.42 -7.43 -15.58
C ASP A 23 -4.17 -7.33 -14.07
N TYR A 24 -3.73 -8.42 -13.44
CA TYR A 24 -3.48 -8.41 -12.00
C TYR A 24 -2.43 -9.44 -11.57
N TYR A 25 -1.87 -9.21 -10.39
CA TYR A 25 -1.00 -10.14 -9.68
C TYR A 25 -1.53 -10.37 -8.26
N ILE A 26 -1.57 -11.63 -7.80
CA ILE A 26 -1.88 -11.98 -6.42
C ILE A 26 -0.58 -12.33 -5.70
N GLY A 27 -0.22 -11.54 -4.71
CA GLY A 27 0.96 -11.72 -3.88
C GLY A 27 1.30 -10.47 -3.08
N LEU A 28 2.04 -10.67 -2.00
CA LEU A 28 2.45 -9.61 -1.09
C LEU A 28 3.61 -8.80 -1.68
N LEU A 29 3.39 -7.50 -1.92
CA LEU A 29 4.51 -6.58 -2.20
C LEU A 29 5.23 -6.21 -0.91
N ALA A 30 6.56 -6.20 -0.96
CA ALA A 30 7.40 -5.85 0.16
C ALA A 30 8.76 -5.28 -0.28
N LYS A 31 9.58 -4.82 0.67
CA LYS A 31 10.93 -4.30 0.40
C LYS A 31 11.92 -5.37 -0.06
N ASP A 32 11.68 -6.63 0.29
CA ASP A 32 12.53 -7.77 -0.04
C ASP A 32 11.73 -9.07 -0.13
N ASN A 33 12.39 -10.17 -0.50
CA ASN A 33 11.79 -11.49 -0.66
C ASN A 33 11.80 -12.32 0.65
N ALA A 34 11.67 -11.67 1.80
CA ALA A 34 11.57 -12.34 3.09
C ALA A 34 10.15 -12.84 3.38
N GLU A 35 10.02 -13.64 4.43
CA GLU A 35 8.72 -14.01 5.00
C GLU A 35 8.22 -12.90 5.92
N TYR A 36 6.94 -12.54 5.78
CA TYR A 36 6.25 -11.52 6.55
C TYR A 36 5.03 -12.08 7.26
N ASP A 37 4.72 -11.50 8.41
CA ASP A 37 3.41 -11.64 9.02
C ASP A 37 2.40 -10.78 8.25
N PHE A 38 1.33 -11.39 7.77
CA PHE A 38 0.22 -10.70 7.13
C PHE A 38 -1.03 -10.86 8.00
N PHE A 39 -1.50 -9.76 8.54
CA PHE A 39 -2.65 -9.71 9.44
C PHE A 39 -3.94 -9.61 8.65
N THR A 40 -4.85 -10.57 8.82
CA THR A 40 -6.15 -10.59 8.16
C THR A 40 -7.25 -10.90 9.16
N ARG A 41 -8.46 -10.38 8.94
CA ARG A 41 -9.61 -10.68 9.80
C ARG A 41 -10.14 -12.09 9.54
N LYS A 42 -10.43 -12.84 10.62
CA LYS A 42 -10.93 -14.23 10.54
C LYS A 42 -12.26 -14.33 9.79
N ASN A 43 -13.17 -13.39 10.02
CA ASN A 43 -14.52 -13.40 9.49
C ASN A 43 -14.72 -12.48 8.26
N ASP A 44 -13.65 -11.81 7.81
CA ASP A 44 -13.68 -10.90 6.69
C ASP A 44 -12.29 -10.85 6.01
N PRO A 45 -11.90 -11.90 5.29
CA PRO A 45 -10.57 -12.01 4.70
C PRO A 45 -10.34 -11.04 3.54
N THR A 46 -11.39 -10.39 3.05
CA THR A 46 -11.32 -9.36 1.99
C THR A 46 -11.35 -7.95 2.56
N CYS A 47 -11.22 -7.80 3.88
CA CYS A 47 -11.23 -6.50 4.55
C CYS A 47 -10.08 -5.60 4.09
N THR A 48 -10.39 -4.34 3.85
CA THR A 48 -9.43 -3.33 3.39
C THR A 48 -8.34 -2.97 4.41
N GLY A 49 -8.49 -3.37 5.67
CA GLY A 49 -7.47 -3.17 6.72
C GLY A 49 -6.41 -4.27 6.81
N ASN A 50 -6.45 -5.29 5.93
CA ASN A 50 -5.44 -6.35 5.92
C ASN A 50 -4.08 -5.81 5.49
N SER A 51 -3.02 -6.11 6.26
CA SER A 51 -1.68 -5.56 6.02
C SER A 51 -0.61 -6.38 6.75
N THR A 52 0.66 -6.11 6.43
CA THR A 52 1.82 -6.49 7.25
C THR A 52 1.98 -5.61 8.50
N TYR A 53 1.28 -4.50 8.57
CA TYR A 53 1.22 -3.59 9.72
C TYR A 53 -0.14 -3.72 10.40
N ARG A 54 -0.17 -4.34 11.57
CA ARG A 54 -1.42 -4.61 12.30
C ARG A 54 -2.14 -3.33 12.67
N GLU A 55 -3.42 -3.24 12.32
CA GLU A 55 -4.30 -2.15 12.71
C GLU A 55 -4.55 -2.12 14.23
N LEU A 56 -4.55 -0.93 14.84
CA LEU A 56 -4.69 -0.72 16.30
C LEU A 56 -6.15 -0.55 16.75
N THR A 57 -7.10 -1.05 16.00
CA THR A 57 -8.52 -1.04 16.39
C THR A 57 -8.95 -2.36 17.03
N PRO A 58 -10.09 -2.39 17.74
CA PRO A 58 -10.64 -3.65 18.26
C PRO A 58 -10.96 -4.70 17.19
N PHE A 59 -11.13 -4.29 15.93
CA PHE A 59 -11.37 -5.20 14.81
C PHE A 59 -10.17 -6.08 14.47
N TYR A 60 -8.97 -5.68 14.92
CA TYR A 60 -7.72 -6.41 14.75
C TYR A 60 -7.14 -6.91 16.09
N SER A 61 -7.99 -7.15 17.11
CA SER A 61 -7.60 -7.84 18.35
C SER A 61 -7.17 -9.29 18.07
N ASP A 62 -6.43 -9.91 18.98
CA ASP A 62 -5.89 -11.29 18.81
C ASP A 62 -6.99 -12.33 18.54
N ASP A 63 -8.18 -12.12 19.10
CA ASP A 63 -9.32 -13.02 18.90
C ASP A 63 -9.96 -12.86 17.50
N GLU A 64 -9.82 -11.71 16.87
CA GLU A 64 -10.45 -11.35 15.59
C GLU A 64 -9.55 -11.61 14.37
N ILE A 65 -8.24 -11.74 14.55
CA ILE A 65 -7.29 -11.85 13.45
C ILE A 65 -6.76 -13.27 13.25
N LYS A 66 -6.36 -13.52 12.00
CA LYS A 66 -5.48 -14.61 11.60
C LYS A 66 -4.18 -14.00 11.08
N VAL A 67 -3.06 -14.56 11.48
CA VAL A 67 -1.74 -14.19 10.96
C VAL A 67 -1.33 -15.23 9.94
N LEU A 68 -1.14 -14.80 8.70
CA LEU A 68 -0.61 -15.62 7.61
C LEU A 68 0.88 -15.35 7.47
N LYS A 69 1.63 -16.35 7.03
CA LYS A 69 3.03 -16.20 6.63
C LYS A 69 3.06 -16.08 5.12
N GLU A 70 3.42 -14.89 4.63
CA GLU A 70 3.48 -14.58 3.21
C GLU A 70 4.91 -14.24 2.80
N VAL A 71 5.32 -14.67 1.62
CA VAL A 71 6.63 -14.31 1.06
C VAL A 71 6.47 -13.01 0.27
N GLY A 72 7.23 -12.01 0.67
CA GLY A 72 7.28 -10.73 -0.02
C GLY A 72 7.86 -10.84 -1.42
N VAL A 73 7.35 -10.01 -2.33
CA VAL A 73 7.91 -9.83 -3.67
C VAL A 73 8.20 -8.35 -3.88
N LYS A 74 9.37 -8.07 -4.44
CA LYS A 74 9.74 -6.69 -4.80
C LYS A 74 8.96 -6.25 -6.04
N LEU A 75 8.42 -5.03 -6.00
CA LEU A 75 7.74 -4.45 -7.16
C LEU A 75 8.65 -4.40 -8.41
N ASP A 76 9.94 -4.13 -8.23
CA ASP A 76 10.93 -4.13 -9.31
C ASP A 76 11.11 -5.51 -9.99
N ASN A 77 10.66 -6.61 -9.36
CA ASN A 77 10.78 -7.96 -9.93
C ASN A 77 9.53 -8.39 -10.72
N LEU A 78 8.46 -7.61 -10.71
CA LEU A 78 7.20 -7.98 -11.36
C LEU A 78 7.08 -7.50 -12.81
N PHE A 79 7.89 -6.53 -13.20
CA PHE A 79 7.78 -5.90 -14.51
C PHE A 79 9.14 -5.85 -15.22
N GLU A 80 9.08 -5.81 -16.55
CA GLU A 80 10.28 -5.62 -17.36
C GLU A 80 10.90 -4.24 -17.12
N ASP A 81 12.22 -4.14 -17.33
CA ASP A 81 12.97 -2.92 -17.05
C ASP A 81 12.50 -1.68 -17.84
N ASP A 82 11.85 -1.85 -18.97
CA ASP A 82 11.31 -0.78 -19.81
C ASP A 82 9.88 -0.39 -19.49
N SER A 83 9.22 -1.09 -18.55
CA SER A 83 7.87 -0.77 -18.12
C SER A 83 7.82 0.60 -17.44
N VAL A 84 6.82 1.39 -17.79
CA VAL A 84 6.57 2.73 -17.23
C VAL A 84 5.09 2.88 -16.91
N PHE A 85 4.80 3.40 -15.72
CA PHE A 85 3.44 3.73 -15.30
C PHE A 85 3.27 5.26 -15.20
N ASP A 86 2.13 5.77 -15.66
CA ASP A 86 1.78 7.18 -15.47
C ASP A 86 1.50 7.47 -13.98
N LEU A 87 0.80 6.57 -13.31
CA LEU A 87 0.45 6.68 -11.89
C LEU A 87 0.60 5.32 -11.20
N ILE A 88 1.24 5.32 -10.04
CA ILE A 88 1.25 4.20 -9.11
C ILE A 88 0.45 4.61 -7.88
N LYS A 89 -0.68 3.93 -7.59
CA LYS A 89 -1.40 4.10 -6.32
C LYS A 89 -0.97 2.98 -5.37
N ILE A 90 -0.59 3.34 -4.14
CA ILE A 90 -0.28 2.41 -3.05
C ILE A 90 -1.12 2.79 -1.85
N ASP A 91 -1.95 1.83 -1.41
CA ASP A 91 -2.91 1.95 -0.33
C ASP A 91 -2.95 0.58 0.37
N THR A 92 -2.01 0.38 1.28
CA THR A 92 -1.68 -0.94 1.84
C THR A 92 -1.59 -0.93 3.36
N GLN A 93 -2.18 0.11 3.95
CA GLN A 93 -2.37 0.22 5.40
C GLN A 93 -1.05 0.15 6.18
N GLY A 94 -0.08 0.99 5.77
CA GLY A 94 1.19 1.21 6.47
C GLY A 94 2.43 0.61 5.81
N SER A 95 2.29 -0.23 4.77
CA SER A 95 3.44 -0.84 4.06
C SER A 95 3.90 -0.08 2.81
N GLU A 96 3.40 1.14 2.58
CA GLU A 96 3.65 1.94 1.38
C GLU A 96 5.15 2.16 1.13
N LEU A 97 5.91 2.55 2.17
CA LEU A 97 7.35 2.79 2.04
C LEU A 97 8.16 1.50 1.84
N ASP A 98 7.72 0.39 2.41
CA ASP A 98 8.35 -0.92 2.16
C ASP A 98 8.16 -1.32 0.68
N ILE A 99 6.97 -1.13 0.13
CA ILE A 99 6.67 -1.41 -1.28
C ILE A 99 7.51 -0.52 -2.20
N ILE A 100 7.57 0.79 -1.93
CA ILE A 100 8.41 1.72 -2.72
C ILE A 100 9.88 1.34 -2.61
N SER A 101 10.36 0.96 -1.43
CA SER A 101 11.74 0.49 -1.24
C SER A 101 12.07 -0.76 -2.05
N GLY A 102 11.09 -1.67 -2.21
CA GLY A 102 11.20 -2.85 -3.08
C GLY A 102 10.98 -2.56 -4.57
N GLY A 103 10.50 -1.37 -4.91
CA GLY A 103 10.17 -0.92 -6.26
C GLY A 103 10.82 0.40 -6.64
N ILE A 104 11.99 0.70 -6.12
CA ILE A 104 12.63 2.02 -6.28
C ILE A 104 12.86 2.39 -7.75
N ASN A 105 13.24 1.41 -8.60
CA ASN A 105 13.47 1.64 -10.02
C ASN A 105 12.16 1.86 -10.78
N MET A 106 11.13 1.11 -10.44
CA MET A 106 9.79 1.25 -11.03
C MET A 106 9.15 2.57 -10.61
N CYS A 107 9.18 2.90 -9.32
CA CYS A 107 8.69 4.17 -8.79
C CYS A 107 9.44 5.36 -9.39
N ALA A 108 10.77 5.26 -9.56
CA ALA A 108 11.57 6.31 -10.18
C ALA A 108 11.18 6.61 -11.63
N LYS A 109 10.51 5.73 -12.36
CA LYS A 109 10.03 5.94 -13.73
C LYS A 109 8.60 6.49 -13.77
N ALA A 110 7.80 6.33 -12.71
CA ALA A 110 6.43 6.80 -12.67
C ALA A 110 6.35 8.34 -12.76
N LYS A 111 5.31 8.88 -13.38
CA LYS A 111 5.05 10.33 -13.42
C LYS A 111 4.49 10.83 -12.09
N GLY A 112 3.68 10.02 -11.42
CA GLY A 112 3.09 10.31 -10.12
C GLY A 112 2.95 9.07 -9.26
N ILE A 113 2.94 9.29 -7.95
CA ILE A 113 2.68 8.25 -6.93
C ILE A 113 1.61 8.80 -6.00
N LEU A 114 0.53 8.06 -5.83
CA LEU A 114 -0.56 8.38 -4.90
C LEU A 114 -0.45 7.44 -3.70
N LEU A 115 -0.25 8.00 -2.52
CA LEU A 115 -0.08 7.24 -1.28
C LEU A 115 -1.18 7.55 -0.28
N GLU A 116 -1.68 6.54 0.41
CA GLU A 116 -2.38 6.73 1.66
C GLU A 116 -1.36 6.98 2.78
N VAL A 117 -1.48 8.13 3.47
CA VAL A 117 -0.50 8.62 4.43
C VAL A 117 -1.13 8.73 5.81
N SER A 118 -0.60 8.00 6.78
CA SER A 118 -1.08 8.03 8.17
C SER A 118 -0.69 9.32 8.89
N LEU A 119 -1.69 9.97 9.52
CA LEU A 119 -1.50 11.19 10.32
C LEU A 119 -1.29 10.88 11.80
N VAL A 120 -1.74 9.71 12.23
CA VAL A 120 -1.68 9.21 13.60
C VAL A 120 -1.27 7.74 13.59
N PRO A 121 -0.75 7.18 14.70
CA PRO A 121 -0.46 5.74 14.80
C PRO A 121 -1.77 4.91 14.71
N TYR A 122 -2.17 4.58 13.49
CA TYR A 122 -3.34 3.76 13.20
C TYR A 122 -2.98 2.29 13.01
N ASN A 123 -1.86 2.02 12.36
CA ASN A 123 -1.25 0.70 12.25
C ASN A 123 0.03 0.64 13.10
N TYR A 124 0.27 -0.48 13.75
CA TYR A 124 1.41 -0.64 14.67
C TYR A 124 2.75 -0.46 13.95
N ASN A 125 3.53 0.53 14.39
CA ASN A 125 4.83 0.90 13.80
C ASN A 125 4.81 1.30 12.31
N SER A 126 3.66 1.64 11.74
CA SER A 126 3.62 2.18 10.38
C SER A 126 4.23 3.59 10.32
N PRO A 127 4.84 3.97 9.19
CA PRO A 127 5.34 5.32 8.99
C PRO A 127 4.22 6.38 9.11
N LEU A 128 4.56 7.53 9.69
CA LEU A 128 3.66 8.67 9.75
C LEU A 128 4.00 9.69 8.64
N LYS A 129 3.13 10.66 8.45
CA LYS A 129 3.20 11.66 7.39
C LYS A 129 4.58 12.29 7.21
N GLU A 130 5.24 12.67 8.29
CA GLU A 130 6.57 13.30 8.21
C GLU A 130 7.61 12.34 7.64
N GLU A 131 7.62 11.08 8.10
CA GLU A 131 8.53 10.03 7.61
C GLU A 131 8.27 9.72 6.13
N VAL A 132 6.99 9.66 5.72
CA VAL A 132 6.61 9.46 4.31
C VAL A 132 7.10 10.62 3.46
N PHE A 133 6.93 11.86 3.91
CA PHE A 133 7.35 13.05 3.16
C PHE A 133 8.87 13.13 3.02
N ASP A 134 9.60 12.85 4.09
CA ASP A 134 11.07 12.82 4.08
C ASP A 134 11.59 11.72 3.14
N PHE A 135 10.98 10.53 3.19
CA PHE A 135 11.35 9.44 2.31
C PHE A 135 11.08 9.81 0.84
N MET A 136 9.88 10.30 0.51
CA MET A 136 9.52 10.69 -0.86
C MET A 136 10.41 11.83 -1.37
N ASP A 137 10.75 12.79 -0.50
CA ASP A 137 11.70 13.85 -0.84
C ASP A 137 13.08 13.30 -1.18
N SER A 138 13.56 12.32 -0.42
CA SER A 138 14.87 11.68 -0.62
C SER A 138 15.00 10.92 -1.94
N ILE A 139 13.89 10.41 -2.49
CA ILE A 139 13.83 9.70 -3.77
C ILE A 139 13.39 10.61 -4.94
N GLY A 140 13.34 11.93 -4.72
CA GLY A 140 13.11 12.93 -5.76
C GLY A 140 11.65 13.22 -6.07
N PHE A 141 10.73 12.97 -5.15
CA PHE A 141 9.30 13.31 -5.29
C PHE A 141 8.91 14.45 -4.35
N LYS A 142 7.92 15.24 -4.74
CA LYS A 142 7.32 16.31 -3.92
C LYS A 142 5.80 16.13 -3.87
N PRO A 143 5.16 16.39 -2.71
CA PRO A 143 3.70 16.39 -2.62
C PRO A 143 3.12 17.58 -3.40
N VAL A 144 2.02 17.37 -4.11
CA VAL A 144 1.36 18.42 -4.90
C VAL A 144 -0.12 18.58 -4.60
N ASP A 145 -0.81 17.52 -4.18
CA ASP A 145 -2.24 17.62 -3.89
C ASP A 145 -2.66 16.58 -2.85
N LYS A 146 -3.76 16.89 -2.13
CA LYS A 146 -4.50 15.99 -1.29
C LYS A 146 -5.79 15.59 -2.00
N ILE A 147 -5.85 14.34 -2.44
CA ILE A 147 -6.97 13.82 -3.26
C ILE A 147 -8.11 13.30 -2.38
N GLY A 148 -7.79 12.74 -1.22
CA GLY A 148 -8.76 12.11 -0.32
C GLY A 148 -8.35 12.14 1.13
N PHE A 149 -9.20 11.58 1.97
CA PHE A 149 -8.91 11.37 3.40
C PHE A 149 -9.78 10.25 3.96
N SER A 150 -9.30 9.63 5.05
CA SER A 150 -10.01 8.60 5.81
C SER A 150 -10.16 8.98 7.27
N ASN A 151 -11.33 8.66 7.84
CA ASN A 151 -11.61 8.87 9.25
C ASN A 151 -11.61 7.53 10.00
N HIS A 152 -11.19 7.58 11.24
CA HIS A 152 -11.25 6.44 12.15
C HIS A 152 -12.69 5.89 12.23
N PRO A 153 -12.91 4.58 12.02
CA PRO A 153 -14.26 4.02 11.88
C PRO A 153 -15.16 4.21 13.10
N ILE A 154 -14.56 4.34 14.30
CA ILE A 154 -15.29 4.48 15.56
C ILE A 154 -15.36 5.95 16.00
N SER A 155 -14.20 6.63 16.12
CA SER A 155 -14.14 8.00 16.66
C SER A 155 -14.44 9.09 15.63
N GLN A 156 -14.44 8.76 14.34
CA GLN A 156 -14.64 9.68 13.21
C GLN A 156 -13.56 10.80 13.12
N THR A 157 -12.47 10.67 13.85
CA THR A 157 -11.33 11.58 13.73
C THR A 157 -10.54 11.28 12.46
N LEU A 158 -10.00 12.31 11.82
CA LEU A 158 -9.13 12.16 10.64
C LEU A 158 -7.87 11.38 11.00
N ILE A 159 -7.58 10.31 10.26
CA ILE A 159 -6.44 9.43 10.53
C ILE A 159 -5.49 9.29 9.34
N GLN A 160 -5.96 9.43 8.11
CA GLN A 160 -5.18 9.25 6.89
C GLN A 160 -5.56 10.27 5.83
N GLU A 161 -4.63 10.56 4.92
CA GLU A 161 -4.82 11.39 3.73
C GLU A 161 -4.24 10.70 2.50
N ASP A 162 -4.95 10.79 1.36
CA ASP A 162 -4.42 10.38 0.06
C ASP A 162 -3.63 11.55 -0.55
N ILE A 163 -2.32 11.42 -0.64
CA ILE A 163 -1.40 12.45 -1.12
C ILE A 163 -0.82 12.06 -2.47
N LEU A 164 -0.99 12.94 -3.46
CA LEU A 164 -0.34 12.82 -4.76
C LEU A 164 1.07 13.44 -4.70
N PHE A 165 2.04 12.63 -5.04
CA PHE A 165 3.43 13.02 -5.22
C PHE A 165 3.80 13.02 -6.71
N ILE A 166 4.56 14.03 -7.17
CA ILE A 166 5.16 14.07 -8.52
C ILE A 166 6.66 14.22 -8.42
N LYS A 167 7.37 13.88 -9.49
CA LYS A 167 8.81 14.12 -9.56
C LYS A 167 9.15 15.59 -9.36
N LYS A 168 10.27 15.83 -8.71
CA LYS A 168 10.93 17.14 -8.71
C LYS A 168 11.54 17.40 -10.09
N ASP A 169 11.51 18.66 -10.49
CA ASP A 169 12.17 19.14 -11.73
C ASP A 169 13.70 19.04 -11.61
#